data_8cd4cb7a4c9b189906ed7be8b23d987b
#
_entry.id   8cd4cb7a4c9b189906ed7be8b23d987b
#
_cell.length_a   1.000
_cell.length_b   1.000
_cell.length_c   1.000
_cell.angle_alpha   90.00
_cell.angle_beta   90.00
_cell.angle_gamma   90.00
#
_symmetry.space_group_name_H-M   'P 1'
#
loop_
_entity.id
_entity.type
_entity.pdbx_description
1 polymer ?
#
loop_
_entity_poly.entity_id
_entity_poly.type
_entity_poly.pdbx_seq_one_letter_code
_entity_poly.pdbx_strand_id
1 'polypeptide(L)'
;MIEIEKPKIECIEMSEDYTFGKFVVEPLERGYGTTLGNSLRRILISSLPGVAVTSIKIDGVLHEFSTIPGVAEDVTEIILNIKNLALKMHGENTKIIKIDAQGEKEIKA
;
A
#
# COMPACT_ATOMS: atom_id res chain seq x y z
N MET A 1 43.68 -0.73 11.66
CA MET A 1 42.31 -0.16 11.69
C MET A 1 41.87 0.14 10.28
N ILE A 2 40.76 -0.40 9.88
CA ILE A 2 40.19 -0.15 8.54
C ILE A 2 39.35 1.12 8.63
N GLU A 3 39.74 2.13 7.89
CA GLU A 3 38.90 3.33 7.75
C GLU A 3 37.83 3.06 6.72
N ILE A 4 36.59 3.24 7.13
CA ILE A 4 35.42 3.14 6.23
C ILE A 4 35.01 4.55 5.84
N GLU A 5 35.05 4.85 4.54
CA GLU A 5 34.54 6.12 4.04
C GLU A 5 33.06 6.25 4.31
N LYS A 6 32.64 7.44 4.73
CA LYS A 6 31.22 7.72 4.88
C LYS A 6 30.57 7.80 3.51
N PRO A 7 29.53 6.99 3.26
CA PRO A 7 28.81 7.09 2.00
C PRO A 7 28.04 8.39 1.88
N LYS A 8 27.91 8.87 0.66
CA LYS A 8 27.05 9.99 0.32
C LYS A 8 25.76 9.46 -0.28
N ILE A 9 24.67 10.10 0.08
CA ILE A 9 23.34 9.77 -0.42
C ILE A 9 22.90 10.86 -1.36
N GLU A 10 22.64 10.51 -2.61
CA GLU A 10 22.14 11.44 -3.62
C GLU A 10 20.78 10.99 -4.13
N CYS A 11 19.83 11.92 -4.19
CA CYS A 11 18.55 11.69 -4.86
C CYS A 11 18.71 12.01 -6.34
N ILE A 12 18.65 10.99 -7.19
CA ILE A 12 18.81 11.16 -8.65
C ILE A 12 17.47 11.54 -9.27
N GLU A 13 16.40 10.92 -8.80
CA GLU A 13 15.08 11.06 -9.38
C GLU A 13 14.03 11.01 -8.28
N MET A 14 13.06 11.89 -8.37
CA MET A 14 11.92 11.93 -7.46
C MET A 14 10.67 12.29 -8.26
N SER A 15 9.59 11.51 -8.10
CA SER A 15 8.32 11.83 -8.74
C SER A 15 7.69 13.08 -8.11
N GLU A 16 6.85 13.79 -8.87
CA GLU A 16 6.19 15.01 -8.39
C GLU A 16 5.29 14.77 -7.17
N ASP A 17 4.68 13.59 -7.10
CA ASP A 17 3.80 13.17 -6.01
C ASP A 17 4.53 12.47 -4.87
N TYR A 18 5.86 12.36 -4.93
CA TYR A 18 6.70 11.67 -3.94
C TYR A 18 6.38 10.19 -3.75
N THR A 19 5.78 9.52 -4.74
CA THR A 19 5.51 8.09 -4.68
C THR A 19 6.65 7.22 -5.19
N PHE A 20 7.60 7.81 -5.87
CA PHE A 20 8.79 7.15 -6.38
C PHE A 20 10.03 8.00 -6.12
N GLY A 21 11.10 7.34 -5.70
CA GLY A 21 12.40 8.00 -5.55
C GLY A 21 13.52 7.04 -5.91
N LYS A 22 14.55 7.57 -6.54
CA LYS A 22 15.76 6.84 -6.87
C LYS A 22 16.96 7.51 -6.21
N PHE A 23 17.66 6.76 -5.41
CA PHE A 23 18.79 7.24 -4.62
C PHE A 23 20.05 6.45 -4.95
N VAL A 24 21.18 7.11 -4.90
CA VAL A 24 22.48 6.46 -4.98
C VAL A 24 23.23 6.67 -3.68
N VAL A 25 23.72 5.60 -3.13
CA VAL A 25 24.51 5.58 -1.90
C VAL A 25 25.88 5.01 -2.24
N GLU A 26 26.91 5.85 -2.19
CA GLU A 26 28.29 5.44 -2.51
C GLU A 26 29.31 6.36 -1.83
N PRO A 27 30.53 5.89 -1.55
CA PRO A 27 30.97 4.52 -1.76
C PRO A 27 30.48 3.57 -0.65
N LEU A 28 30.31 2.29 -0.98
CA LEU A 28 29.99 1.25 -0.01
C LEU A 28 31.00 0.13 -0.10
N GLU A 29 31.37 -0.43 1.06
CA GLU A 29 32.17 -1.63 1.13
C GLU A 29 31.44 -2.80 0.48
N ARG A 30 32.23 -3.76 -0.03
CA ARG A 30 31.67 -4.96 -0.68
C ARG A 30 30.72 -5.71 0.26
N GLY A 31 29.50 -6.00 -0.22
CA GLY A 31 28.48 -6.69 0.54
C GLY A 31 27.52 -5.77 1.31
N TYR A 32 27.90 -4.54 1.59
CA TYR A 32 27.06 -3.63 2.36
C TYR A 32 25.84 -3.13 1.58
N GLY A 33 25.95 -3.08 0.25
CA GLY A 33 24.80 -2.73 -0.59
C GLY A 33 23.62 -3.68 -0.41
N THR A 34 23.89 -4.97 -0.40
CA THR A 34 22.87 -6.00 -0.17
C THR A 34 22.27 -5.89 1.23
N THR A 35 23.12 -5.70 2.24
CA THR A 35 22.68 -5.55 3.64
C THR A 35 21.79 -4.32 3.81
N LEU A 36 22.22 -3.18 3.29
CA LEU A 36 21.46 -1.94 3.36
C LEU A 36 20.14 -2.04 2.61
N GLY A 37 20.16 -2.59 1.40
CA GLY A 37 18.98 -2.78 0.58
C GLY A 37 17.94 -3.69 1.23
N ASN A 38 18.36 -4.81 1.79
CA ASN A 38 17.48 -5.73 2.51
C ASN A 38 16.89 -5.09 3.76
N SER A 39 17.67 -4.34 4.52
CA SER A 39 17.20 -3.64 5.72
C SER A 39 16.14 -2.60 5.37
N LEU A 40 16.38 -1.79 4.36
CA LEU A 40 15.42 -0.79 3.88
C LEU A 40 14.13 -1.44 3.36
N ARG A 41 14.27 -2.50 2.58
CA ARG A 41 13.11 -3.24 2.06
C ARG A 41 12.22 -3.75 3.18
N ARG A 42 12.81 -4.37 4.20
CA ARG A 42 12.06 -4.92 5.35
C ARG A 42 11.34 -3.82 6.15
N ILE A 43 12.00 -2.70 6.37
CA ILE A 43 11.39 -1.56 7.08
C ILE A 43 10.24 -0.97 6.27
N LEU A 44 10.41 -0.79 4.98
CA LEU A 44 9.38 -0.24 4.10
C LEU A 44 8.12 -1.12 4.04
N ILE A 45 8.29 -2.43 4.09
CA ILE A 45 7.17 -3.37 4.05
C ILE A 45 6.48 -3.51 5.41
N SER A 46 7.23 -3.50 6.51
CA SER A 46 6.71 -3.91 7.81
C SER A 46 6.46 -2.78 8.80
N SER A 47 7.09 -1.63 8.64
CA SER A 47 7.19 -0.66 9.74
C SER A 47 6.65 0.74 9.42
N LEU A 48 6.29 1.02 8.19
CA LEU A 48 5.68 2.31 7.85
C LEU A 48 4.19 2.28 8.13
N PRO A 49 3.67 3.31 8.81
CA PRO A 49 2.23 3.42 9.03
C PRO A 49 1.51 3.71 7.72
N GLY A 50 0.32 3.18 7.59
CA GLY A 50 -0.50 3.37 6.41
C GLY A 50 -1.97 3.16 6.71
N VAL A 51 -2.79 3.42 5.72
CA VAL A 51 -4.24 3.27 5.81
C VAL A 51 -4.70 2.26 4.78
N ALA A 52 -5.45 1.27 5.25
CA ALA A 52 -6.01 0.24 4.39
C ALA A 52 -7.33 -0.26 4.96
N VAL A 53 -8.13 -0.87 4.11
CA VAL A 53 -9.35 -1.53 4.55
C VAL A 53 -8.99 -2.83 5.26
N THR A 54 -9.44 -2.99 6.49
CA THR A 54 -9.17 -4.20 7.31
C THR A 54 -10.32 -5.20 7.27
N SER A 55 -11.55 -4.73 7.05
CA SER A 55 -12.73 -5.58 6.99
C SER A 55 -13.81 -4.92 6.16
N ILE A 56 -14.69 -5.74 5.60
CA ILE A 56 -15.87 -5.28 4.89
C ILE A 56 -17.10 -6.02 5.41
N LYS A 57 -18.25 -5.37 5.28
CA LYS A 57 -19.54 -5.98 5.55
C LYS A 57 -20.49 -5.63 4.42
N ILE A 58 -21.11 -6.65 3.85
CA ILE A 58 -22.09 -6.50 2.78
C ILE A 58 -23.40 -7.09 3.27
N ASP A 59 -24.48 -6.32 3.18
CA ASP A 59 -25.79 -6.78 3.61
C ASP A 59 -26.22 -8.01 2.80
N GLY A 60 -26.67 -9.05 3.50
CA GLY A 60 -27.10 -10.30 2.88
C GLY A 60 -25.99 -11.26 2.49
N VAL A 61 -24.74 -10.93 2.77
CA VAL A 61 -23.58 -11.76 2.44
C VAL A 61 -22.91 -12.24 3.72
N LEU A 62 -22.69 -13.54 3.83
CA LEU A 62 -22.10 -14.18 5.02
C LEU A 62 -20.62 -14.53 4.87
N HIS A 63 -20.13 -14.71 3.64
CA HIS A 63 -18.74 -15.09 3.39
C HIS A 63 -18.26 -14.61 2.02
N GLU A 64 -16.96 -14.65 1.83
CA GLU A 64 -16.25 -14.12 0.66
C GLU A 64 -16.50 -14.85 -0.66
N PHE A 65 -17.05 -16.04 -0.60
CA PHE A 65 -17.35 -16.85 -1.80
C PHE A 65 -18.77 -16.67 -2.32
N SER A 66 -19.52 -15.71 -1.75
CA SER A 66 -20.88 -15.43 -2.16
C SER A 66 -20.94 -14.53 -3.38
N THR A 67 -22.12 -14.50 -3.99
CA THR A 67 -22.48 -13.51 -5.02
C THR A 67 -23.53 -12.57 -4.49
N ILE A 68 -23.63 -11.39 -5.09
CA ILE A 68 -24.63 -10.39 -4.70
C ILE A 68 -25.62 -10.26 -5.86
N PRO A 69 -26.95 -10.42 -5.61
CA PRO A 69 -27.92 -10.23 -6.67
C PRO A 69 -27.84 -8.83 -7.27
N GLY A 70 -27.79 -8.76 -8.62
CA GLY A 70 -27.71 -7.49 -9.33
C GLY A 70 -26.31 -6.87 -9.41
N VAL A 71 -25.28 -7.53 -8.91
CA VAL A 71 -23.89 -7.08 -8.99
C VAL A 71 -23.12 -8.03 -9.91
N ALA A 72 -22.40 -7.46 -10.86
CA ALA A 72 -21.63 -8.24 -11.86
C ALA A 72 -20.47 -9.00 -11.22
N GLU A 73 -19.76 -8.35 -10.28
CA GLU A 73 -18.64 -8.95 -9.57
C GLU A 73 -19.12 -9.84 -8.42
N ASP A 74 -18.44 -10.94 -8.18
CA ASP A 74 -18.62 -11.71 -6.96
C ASP A 74 -17.92 -11.02 -5.77
N VAL A 75 -18.16 -11.52 -4.55
CA VAL A 75 -17.58 -10.91 -3.34
C VAL A 75 -16.05 -10.97 -3.34
N THR A 76 -15.47 -12.04 -3.87
CA THR A 76 -14.01 -12.17 -3.97
C THR A 76 -13.41 -11.07 -4.87
N GLU A 77 -14.02 -10.79 -6.01
CA GLU A 77 -13.60 -9.71 -6.90
C GLU A 77 -13.72 -8.34 -6.23
N ILE A 78 -14.79 -8.11 -5.48
CA ILE A 78 -15.00 -6.87 -4.72
C ILE A 78 -13.90 -6.71 -3.68
N ILE A 79 -13.55 -7.75 -2.95
CA ILE A 79 -12.48 -7.72 -1.94
C ILE A 79 -11.13 -7.38 -2.60
N LEU A 80 -10.82 -7.99 -3.74
CA LEU A 80 -9.59 -7.70 -4.47
C LEU A 80 -9.53 -6.26 -4.94
N ASN A 81 -10.63 -5.72 -5.43
CA ASN A 81 -10.71 -4.31 -5.82
C ASN A 81 -10.50 -3.37 -4.64
N ILE A 82 -11.10 -3.68 -3.49
CA ILE A 82 -10.97 -2.88 -2.28
C ILE A 82 -9.53 -2.91 -1.75
N LYS A 83 -8.83 -4.03 -1.85
CA LYS A 83 -7.41 -4.12 -1.45
C LYS A 83 -6.51 -3.19 -2.26
N ASN A 84 -6.88 -2.86 -3.47
CA ASN A 84 -6.12 -1.96 -4.34
C ASN A 84 -6.46 -0.48 -4.15
N LEU A 85 -7.40 -0.14 -3.28
CA LEU A 85 -7.72 1.25 -3.00
C LEU A 85 -6.59 1.96 -2.28
N ALA A 86 -6.21 3.12 -2.81
CA ALA A 86 -5.31 4.03 -2.15
C ALA A 86 -6.13 4.96 -1.25
N LEU A 87 -5.85 4.92 0.04
CA LEU A 87 -6.62 5.64 1.04
C LEU A 87 -5.72 6.59 1.84
N LYS A 88 -6.30 7.71 2.23
CA LYS A 88 -5.69 8.65 3.15
C LYS A 88 -6.69 8.93 4.28
N MET A 89 -6.21 8.91 5.51
CA MET A 89 -7.03 9.16 6.68
C MET A 89 -6.51 10.37 7.46
N HIS A 90 -7.42 11.23 7.88
CA HIS A 90 -7.13 12.34 8.75
C HIS A 90 -7.50 11.95 10.18
N GLY A 91 -6.50 11.70 11.00
CA GLY A 91 -6.68 11.24 12.38
C GLY A 91 -6.17 9.81 12.57
N GLU A 92 -6.23 9.32 13.82
CA GLU A 92 -5.63 8.04 14.22
C GLU A 92 -6.64 6.92 14.49
N ASN A 93 -7.94 7.25 14.55
CA ASN A 93 -8.96 6.29 14.90
C ASN A 93 -9.49 5.54 13.67
N THR A 94 -9.85 4.28 13.90
CA THR A 94 -10.55 3.46 12.89
C THR A 94 -11.84 4.15 12.44
N LYS A 95 -12.07 4.20 11.14
CA LYS A 95 -13.25 4.83 10.54
C LYS A 95 -14.01 3.84 9.67
N ILE A 96 -15.29 4.11 9.50
CA ILE A 96 -16.19 3.30 8.68
C ILE A 96 -16.59 4.12 7.46
N ILE A 97 -16.45 3.54 6.28
CA ILE A 97 -16.92 4.09 5.02
C ILE A 97 -18.13 3.26 4.57
N LYS A 98 -19.16 3.92 4.10
CA LYS A 98 -20.36 3.26 3.59
C LYS A 98 -20.55 3.53 2.12
N ILE A 99 -21.03 2.53 1.40
CA ILE A 99 -21.48 2.65 0.02
C ILE A 99 -22.97 2.31 0.00
N ASP A 100 -23.78 3.25 -0.45
CA ASP A 100 -25.21 3.04 -0.66
C ASP A 100 -25.54 3.51 -2.08
N ALA A 101 -25.86 2.57 -2.95
CA ALA A 101 -26.10 2.85 -4.35
C ALA A 101 -27.30 2.07 -4.85
N GLN A 102 -28.09 2.70 -5.70
CA GLN A 102 -29.26 2.10 -6.34
C GLN A 102 -29.23 2.35 -7.84
N GLY A 103 -29.80 1.41 -8.59
CA GLY A 103 -29.88 1.51 -10.03
C GLY A 103 -28.66 0.96 -10.75
N GLU A 104 -28.74 1.01 -12.06
CA GLU A 104 -27.73 0.49 -12.96
C GLU A 104 -26.60 1.52 -13.13
N LYS A 105 -25.46 1.29 -12.49
CA LYS A 105 -24.32 2.19 -12.54
C LYS A 105 -23.02 1.54 -12.09
N GLU A 106 -21.91 2.12 -12.51
CA GLU A 106 -20.60 1.77 -12.04
C GLU A 106 -20.26 2.59 -10.79
N ILE A 107 -19.79 1.94 -9.74
CA ILE A 107 -19.37 2.59 -8.49
C ILE A 107 -17.87 2.73 -8.48
N LYS A 108 -17.39 3.95 -8.35
CA LYS A 108 -15.97 4.29 -8.30
C LYS A 108 -15.59 4.91 -6.97
N ALA A 109 -14.27 4.86 -6.68
CA ALA A 109 -13.71 5.47 -5.48
C ALA A 109 -13.90 6.99 -5.44
#